data_ad833221dab3a4f2dc1ad990379fd552
#
_entry.id   ad833221dab3a4f2dc1ad990379fd552
#
_cell.length_a   1.000
_cell.length_b   1.000
_cell.length_c   1.000
_cell.angle_alpha   90.00
_cell.angle_beta   90.00
_cell.angle_gamma   90.00
#
_symmetry.space_group_name_H-M   'P 1'
#
loop_
_entity.id
_entity.type
_entity.pdbx_description
1 polymer ?
#
loop_
_entity_poly.entity_id
_entity_poly.type
_entity_poly.pdbx_seq_one_letter_code
_entity_poly.pdbx_strand_id
1 'polypeptide(L)'
;MESRNMDRKIDVGCYYFPNYHPNDARNAAVHGSGWSEWELVKAARPRFPGHRQPLKPLWGYTDESRPEVMARKIDAAWSHGIDYFIFDYYHSHLS
;
A
#
# COMPACT_ATOMS: atom_id res chain seq x y z
N MET A 1 -13.00 16.79 -5.50
CA MET A 1 -11.77 16.49 -6.24
C MET A 1 -11.49 17.59 -7.23
N GLU A 2 -10.27 18.04 -7.28
CA GLU A 2 -9.91 19.09 -8.21
C GLU A 2 -9.87 18.58 -9.63
N SER A 3 -10.19 19.48 -10.57
CA SER A 3 -10.06 19.14 -11.98
C SER A 3 -8.58 19.04 -12.35
N ARG A 4 -8.28 18.12 -13.24
CA ARG A 4 -6.93 17.91 -13.74
C ARG A 4 -6.79 18.55 -15.11
N ASN A 5 -5.55 18.73 -15.54
CA ASN A 5 -5.27 19.27 -16.86
C ASN A 5 -5.76 18.30 -17.94
N MET A 6 -6.82 18.68 -18.63
CA MET A 6 -7.44 17.84 -19.65
C MET A 6 -6.65 17.81 -20.96
N ASP A 7 -5.67 18.69 -21.12
CA ASP A 7 -4.78 18.72 -22.31
C ASP A 7 -3.62 17.75 -22.19
N ARG A 8 -3.55 17.05 -21.10
CA ARG A 8 -2.50 16.12 -20.83
C ARG A 8 -2.57 14.93 -21.78
N LYS A 9 -1.46 14.66 -22.47
CA LYS A 9 -1.39 13.60 -23.49
C LYS A 9 -0.78 12.31 -23.01
N ILE A 10 -0.25 12.30 -21.79
CA ILE A 10 0.39 11.14 -21.21
C ILE A 10 -0.40 10.72 -19.99
N ASP A 11 -0.81 9.45 -19.99
CA ASP A 11 -1.39 8.83 -18.80
C ASP A 11 -0.29 8.16 -18.00
N VAL A 12 -0.33 8.34 -16.68
CA VAL A 12 0.65 7.77 -15.77
C VAL A 12 -0.03 6.68 -14.95
N GLY A 13 0.45 5.47 -15.09
CA GLY A 13 -0.02 4.32 -14.32
C GLY A 13 1.02 3.89 -13.31
N CYS A 14 0.57 3.24 -12.26
CA CYS A 14 1.41 2.77 -11.19
C CYS A 14 1.03 1.34 -10.81
N TYR A 15 2.02 0.45 -10.72
CA TYR A 15 1.80 -0.87 -10.17
C TYR A 15 1.49 -0.74 -8.68
N TYR A 16 0.52 -1.51 -8.21
CA TYR A 16 0.09 -1.42 -6.83
C TYR A 16 -0.25 -2.80 -6.30
N PHE A 17 0.32 -3.14 -5.15
CA PHE A 17 0.05 -4.39 -4.45
C PHE A 17 -0.62 -4.06 -3.11
N PRO A 18 -1.96 -4.08 -3.03
CA PRO A 18 -2.70 -3.68 -1.82
C PRO A 18 -2.76 -4.83 -0.82
N ASN A 19 -1.63 -5.25 -0.27
CA ASN A 19 -1.55 -6.41 0.61
C ASN A 19 -1.24 -6.04 2.06
N TYR A 20 -1.22 -4.77 2.41
CA TYR A 20 -0.88 -4.31 3.76
C TYR A 20 -2.13 -4.33 4.64
N HIS A 21 -2.59 -5.55 4.96
CA HIS A 21 -3.75 -5.78 5.82
C HIS A 21 -3.61 -7.12 6.53
N PRO A 22 -4.26 -7.29 7.70
CA PRO A 22 -4.09 -8.50 8.51
C PRO A 22 -5.01 -9.66 8.12
N ASN A 23 -5.72 -9.56 7.00
CA ASN A 23 -6.79 -10.50 6.66
C ASN A 23 -6.41 -11.53 5.60
N ASP A 24 -5.15 -11.60 5.19
CA ASP A 24 -4.72 -12.53 4.15
C ASP A 24 -4.50 -13.91 4.77
N ALA A 25 -5.27 -14.90 4.29
CA ALA A 25 -5.18 -16.26 4.80
C ALA A 25 -3.81 -16.89 4.56
N ARG A 26 -3.15 -16.57 3.46
CA ARG A 26 -1.80 -17.09 3.17
C ARG A 26 -0.78 -16.57 4.17
N ASN A 27 -0.85 -15.28 4.48
CA ASN A 27 0.04 -14.68 5.46
C ASN A 27 -0.22 -15.26 6.85
N ALA A 28 -1.49 -15.44 7.22
CA ALA A 28 -1.84 -16.03 8.50
C ALA A 28 -1.33 -17.48 8.63
N ALA A 29 -1.38 -18.24 7.53
CA ALA A 29 -0.89 -19.62 7.54
C ALA A 29 0.62 -19.70 7.77
N VAL A 30 1.39 -18.72 7.31
CA VAL A 30 2.85 -18.70 7.42
C VAL A 30 3.31 -17.98 8.69
N HIS A 31 2.71 -16.84 9.01
CA HIS A 31 3.20 -15.93 10.04
C HIS A 31 2.31 -15.84 11.28
N GLY A 32 1.12 -16.44 11.23
CA GLY A 32 0.16 -16.35 12.31
C GLY A 32 -0.94 -15.33 12.06
N SER A 33 -2.03 -15.46 12.80
CA SER A 33 -3.20 -14.61 12.66
C SER A 33 -2.85 -13.14 12.97
N GLY A 34 -3.37 -12.22 12.17
CA GLY A 34 -3.18 -10.79 12.38
C GLY A 34 -1.90 -10.22 11.80
N TRP A 35 -1.06 -11.05 11.20
CA TRP A 35 0.16 -10.58 10.59
C TRP A 35 -0.13 -9.79 9.31
N SER A 36 0.66 -8.73 9.07
CA SER A 36 0.67 -8.00 7.81
C SER A 36 2.10 -7.57 7.50
N GLU A 37 2.30 -7.08 6.28
CA GLU A 37 3.61 -6.57 5.86
C GLU A 37 4.09 -5.41 6.72
N TRP A 38 3.20 -4.73 7.43
CA TRP A 38 3.61 -3.70 8.37
C TRP A 38 4.54 -4.23 9.45
N GLU A 39 4.46 -5.52 9.78
CA GLU A 39 5.38 -6.11 10.76
C GLU A 39 6.82 -6.05 10.29
N LEU A 40 7.04 -6.19 8.97
CA LEU A 40 8.38 -6.05 8.39
C LEU A 40 8.86 -4.60 8.48
N VAL A 41 7.99 -3.65 8.24
CA VAL A 41 8.31 -2.22 8.33
C VAL A 41 8.69 -1.87 9.76
N LYS A 42 7.90 -2.32 10.73
CA LYS A 42 8.15 -2.07 12.16
C LYS A 42 9.46 -2.67 12.64
N ALA A 43 9.85 -3.81 12.07
CA ALA A 43 11.04 -4.54 12.48
C ALA A 43 12.32 -4.06 11.79
N ALA A 44 12.23 -3.12 10.89
CA ALA A 44 13.39 -2.62 10.17
C ALA A 44 14.41 -1.98 11.14
N ARG A 45 15.69 -2.19 10.86
CA ARG A 45 16.78 -1.70 11.70
C ARG A 45 17.78 -0.91 10.88
N PRO A 46 18.47 0.05 11.51
CA PRO A 46 19.58 0.72 10.84
C PRO A 46 20.65 -0.28 10.40
N ARG A 47 21.12 -0.14 9.16
CA ARG A 47 22.16 -0.99 8.57
C ARG A 47 23.52 -0.32 8.57
N PHE A 48 23.57 0.96 8.88
CA PHE A 48 24.79 1.75 8.96
C PHE A 48 24.52 2.97 9.85
N PRO A 49 25.57 3.64 10.36
CA PRO A 49 25.38 4.84 11.18
C PRO A 49 24.60 5.92 10.40
N GLY A 50 23.57 6.48 11.02
CA GLY A 50 22.73 7.49 10.41
C GLY A 50 21.58 6.95 9.55
N HIS A 51 21.51 5.64 9.34
CA HIS A 51 20.38 5.04 8.62
C HIS A 51 19.10 5.13 9.49
N ARG A 52 18.12 5.86 8.99
CA ARG A 52 16.91 6.14 9.77
C ARG A 52 15.91 5.01 9.58
N GLN A 53 15.91 4.06 10.53
CA GLN A 53 14.98 2.95 10.57
C GLN A 53 14.62 2.61 12.01
N PRO A 54 13.40 2.15 12.28
CA PRO A 54 12.27 2.07 11.35
C PRO A 54 11.63 3.44 11.11
N LEU A 55 11.04 3.60 9.94
CA LEU A 55 10.27 4.79 9.61
C LEU A 55 8.79 4.50 9.85
N LYS A 56 8.08 5.49 10.40
CA LYS A 56 6.64 5.38 10.59
C LYS A 56 5.93 6.04 9.41
N PRO A 57 4.92 5.38 8.81
CA PRO A 57 4.13 6.01 7.76
C PRO A 57 3.40 7.23 8.29
N LEU A 58 3.32 8.27 7.47
CA LEU A 58 2.62 9.51 7.85
C LEU A 58 1.16 9.25 8.22
N TRP A 59 0.50 8.34 7.51
CA TRP A 59 -0.90 7.98 7.74
C TRP A 59 -1.08 6.83 8.73
N GLY A 60 0.00 6.37 9.34
CA GLY A 60 -0.04 5.20 10.22
C GLY A 60 -0.03 3.88 9.45
N TYR A 61 -0.18 2.80 10.18
CA TYR A 61 -0.18 1.46 9.62
C TYR A 61 -1.59 1.13 9.14
N THR A 62 -1.95 1.67 7.97
CA THR A 62 -3.30 1.56 7.44
C THR A 62 -3.65 0.13 7.03
N ASP A 63 -4.94 -0.20 7.14
CA ASP A 63 -5.47 -1.50 6.73
C ASP A 63 -6.03 -1.36 5.31
N GLU A 64 -5.32 -1.91 4.32
CA GLU A 64 -5.69 -1.77 2.91
C GLU A 64 -6.89 -2.63 2.51
N SER A 65 -7.41 -3.46 3.40
CA SER A 65 -8.66 -4.17 3.14
C SER A 65 -9.89 -3.29 3.35
N ARG A 66 -9.72 -2.10 3.90
CA ARG A 66 -10.84 -1.19 4.22
C ARG A 66 -11.10 -0.24 3.06
N PRO A 67 -12.35 -0.16 2.59
CA PRO A 67 -12.67 0.73 1.45
C PRO A 67 -12.31 2.19 1.67
N GLU A 68 -12.51 2.72 2.87
CA GLU A 68 -12.20 4.12 3.16
C GLU A 68 -10.70 4.40 3.11
N VAL A 69 -9.88 3.43 3.44
CA VAL A 69 -8.42 3.55 3.32
C VAL A 69 -8.02 3.60 1.84
N MET A 70 -8.58 2.71 1.05
CA MET A 70 -8.29 2.67 -0.38
C MET A 70 -8.79 3.92 -1.09
N ALA A 71 -9.96 4.43 -0.72
CA ALA A 71 -10.48 5.67 -1.29
C ALA A 71 -9.52 6.84 -1.03
N ARG A 72 -8.97 6.94 0.17
CA ARG A 72 -8.00 7.99 0.51
C ARG A 72 -6.73 7.87 -0.31
N LYS A 73 -6.24 6.66 -0.50
CA LYS A 73 -5.02 6.42 -1.29
C LYS A 73 -5.23 6.73 -2.76
N ILE A 74 -6.39 6.36 -3.29
CA ILE A 74 -6.76 6.66 -4.68
C ILE A 74 -6.83 8.18 -4.88
N ASP A 75 -7.49 8.89 -3.97
CA ASP A 75 -7.60 10.35 -4.07
C ASP A 75 -6.22 11.01 -4.00
N ALA A 76 -5.36 10.57 -3.11
CA ALA A 76 -4.02 11.12 -3.00
C ALA A 76 -3.21 10.88 -4.28
N ALA A 77 -3.28 9.68 -4.83
CA ALA A 77 -2.58 9.35 -6.07
C ALA A 77 -3.09 10.20 -7.23
N TRP A 78 -4.41 10.32 -7.36
CA TRP A 78 -5.03 11.12 -8.39
C TRP A 78 -4.60 12.58 -8.29
N SER A 79 -4.60 13.15 -7.08
CA SER A 79 -4.23 14.54 -6.85
C SER A 79 -2.76 14.83 -7.15
N HIS A 80 -1.93 13.79 -7.21
CA HIS A 80 -0.50 13.93 -7.45
C HIS A 80 -0.06 13.40 -8.81
N GLY A 81 -1.00 13.21 -9.74
CA GLY A 81 -0.66 12.94 -11.13
C GLY A 81 -0.70 11.49 -11.57
N ILE A 82 -1.13 10.57 -10.72
CA ILE A 82 -1.29 9.17 -11.10
C ILE A 82 -2.70 8.97 -11.62
N ASP A 83 -2.82 8.48 -12.85
CA ASP A 83 -4.12 8.34 -13.52
C ASP A 83 -4.79 7.00 -13.22
N TYR A 84 -4.02 5.94 -12.99
CA TYR A 84 -4.59 4.63 -12.73
C TYR A 84 -3.60 3.74 -12.00
N PHE A 85 -4.12 2.72 -11.33
CA PHE A 85 -3.32 1.66 -10.73
C PHE A 85 -3.42 0.39 -11.56
N ILE A 86 -2.32 -0.36 -11.59
CA ILE A 86 -2.28 -1.72 -12.12
C ILE A 86 -2.12 -2.62 -10.92
N PHE A 87 -3.22 -3.25 -10.49
CA PHE A 87 -3.21 -4.06 -9.28
C PHE A 87 -2.52 -5.39 -9.52
N ASP A 88 -1.59 -5.75 -8.65
CA ASP A 88 -1.10 -7.11 -8.57
C ASP A 88 -2.13 -7.94 -7.84
N TYR A 89 -2.68 -8.94 -8.53
CA TYR A 89 -3.71 -9.80 -7.98
C TYR A 89 -3.21 -11.24 -7.91
N TYR A 90 -3.28 -11.83 -6.74
CA TYR A 90 -2.95 -13.22 -6.52
C TYR A 90 -4.19 -13.97 -6.07
N HIS A 91 -4.51 -15.05 -6.76
CA HIS A 91 -5.62 -15.91 -6.39
C HIS A 91 -5.09 -17.22 -5.83
N SER A 92 -5.68 -17.66 -4.72
CA SER A 92 -5.26 -18.86 -4.01
C SER A 92 -6.49 -19.48 -3.36
N HIS A 93 -6.49 -20.81 -3.21
CA HIS A 93 -7.56 -21.49 -2.50
C HIS A 93 -7.60 -21.14 -1.01
N LEU A 94 -6.57 -20.48 -0.50
CA LEU A 94 -6.53 -20.00 0.88
C LEU A 94 -7.12 -18.61 1.05
N SER A 95 -7.37 -17.87 -0.02
CA SER A 95 -7.86 -16.49 0.08
C SER A 95 -9.37 -16.35 -0.20
#